data_fd8c5faadd7cfa16d30673c06754c2d8
#
_entry.id   fd8c5faadd7cfa16d30673c06754c2d8
#
_cell.length_a   1.000
_cell.length_b   1.000
_cell.length_c   1.000
_cell.angle_alpha   90.00
_cell.angle_beta   90.00
_cell.angle_gamma   90.00
#
_symmetry.space_group_name_H-M   'P 1'
#
loop_
_entity.id
_entity.type
_entity.pdbx_description
1 polymer ?
#
loop_
_entity_poly.entity_id
_entity_poly.type
_entity_poly.pdbx_seq_one_letter_code
_entity_poly.pdbx_strand_id
1 'polypeptide(L)'
;MKFLTSQILSLVRDRSSRVKLRILIRFLIVLVILVTVYSVMFHFIMEYEGRRYSWITCIYWTLTVMSTLGFGDITFHSDLGKVFSLIVLMSGIVFLLILLPFTFIEFFYAPWMKAHNEARAPTSLPEGTTGHVIITNFDGVTRTLIGKLKQYSQPYVLLVPDLTEALNLHDQGYRVMLADLDTPKSYQRALADDALMVVATASDQLNANIASTVREISDNVPIVATANAPASLDILELAGCTQVLELCEMMGRGLARRVFDGKRLAHPIGRFGELVIAEAMVRDTSLVGKTLRESCLRKDTGLNVLGSWQRGFFETVSPDMLITDKTILVVAGSEQQLDSYNRLYQSEQAMDAPIVVIGGGRVGRATTRALADRGLDYCIVEKRPELIKDPAKYVLGDGANFDVLDQAGIMKAPVVIITTSDDDMNIYLTIYCRQLRPDVEILCRSNLERNVATLHRVGADFVLSYASIGANTMINLLGRMNILMMTEGLDIFQVDMPPKFIGKSVTECDIQRKTGCTVVALHMEDQKQVMLDPNLPLPKDGRLILIGSPEAEQRFLTTYGCR
;
A
#
# COMPACT_ATOMS: atom_id res chain seq x y z
N MET A 1 42.47 15.45 6.08
CA MET A 1 42.52 16.72 6.82
C MET A 1 41.47 17.75 6.40
N LYS A 2 41.17 17.99 5.11
CA LYS A 2 40.12 18.96 4.70
C LYS A 2 38.69 18.63 5.23
N PHE A 3 38.38 17.36 5.47
CA PHE A 3 37.08 16.89 5.98
C PHE A 3 36.86 17.25 7.46
N LEU A 4 37.89 17.11 8.29
CA LEU A 4 37.84 17.49 9.71
C LEU A 4 37.65 19.00 9.91
N THR A 5 38.30 19.81 9.09
CA THR A 5 38.21 21.28 9.15
C THR A 5 36.82 21.80 8.72
N SER A 6 36.19 21.20 7.72
CA SER A 6 34.84 21.58 7.31
C SER A 6 33.78 21.20 8.36
N GLN A 7 33.95 20.07 9.04
CA GLN A 7 33.05 19.66 10.15
C GLN A 7 33.23 20.54 11.39
N ILE A 8 34.44 20.91 11.75
CA ILE A 8 34.68 21.84 12.86
C ILE A 8 34.07 23.22 12.57
N LEU A 9 34.12 23.69 11.33
CA LEU A 9 33.50 24.95 10.92
C LEU A 9 31.95 24.89 10.96
N SER A 10 31.34 23.77 10.60
CA SER A 10 29.87 23.59 10.69
C SER A 10 29.39 23.50 12.14
N LEU A 11 30.17 22.84 13.02
CA LEU A 11 29.89 22.76 14.46
C LEU A 11 29.91 24.12 15.17
N VAL A 12 30.68 25.10 14.66
CA VAL A 12 30.77 26.45 15.24
C VAL A 12 29.60 27.35 14.80
N ARG A 13 28.93 27.01 13.68
CA ARG A 13 27.92 27.90 13.07
C ARG A 13 26.51 27.72 13.65
N ASP A 14 26.20 26.56 14.22
CA ASP A 14 24.87 26.26 14.74
C ASP A 14 24.74 26.49 16.26
N ARG A 15 23.66 27.11 16.69
CA ARG A 15 23.42 27.52 18.09
C ARG A 15 23.34 26.32 19.05
N SER A 16 22.78 25.17 18.57
CA SER A 16 22.69 23.90 19.29
C SER A 16 24.09 23.28 19.49
N SER A 17 24.94 23.33 18.46
CA SER A 17 26.30 22.81 18.48
C SER A 17 27.22 23.58 19.43
N ARG A 18 27.01 24.90 19.61
CA ARG A 18 27.78 25.71 20.56
C ARG A 18 27.52 25.34 22.02
N VAL A 19 26.31 24.95 22.38
CA VAL A 19 26.01 24.44 23.74
C VAL A 19 26.73 23.13 24.00
N LYS A 20 26.69 22.23 23.06
CA LYS A 20 27.36 20.92 23.13
C LYS A 20 28.88 21.07 23.23
N LEU A 21 29.49 21.88 22.39
CA LEU A 21 30.93 22.15 22.43
C LEU A 21 31.37 22.73 23.78
N ARG A 22 30.56 23.57 24.39
CA ARG A 22 30.82 24.15 25.73
C ARG A 22 30.84 23.08 26.83
N ILE A 23 29.96 22.07 26.74
CA ILE A 23 29.93 20.96 27.68
C ILE A 23 31.18 20.09 27.51
N LEU A 24 31.59 19.77 26.27
CA LEU A 24 32.82 19.02 25.98
C LEU A 24 34.07 19.74 26.53
N ILE A 25 34.17 21.05 26.30
CA ILE A 25 35.30 21.85 26.80
C ILE A 25 35.31 21.83 28.33
N ARG A 26 34.16 22.00 28.98
CA ARG A 26 34.06 21.90 30.45
C ARG A 26 34.52 20.54 30.96
N PHE A 27 34.10 19.46 30.33
CA PHE A 27 34.51 18.10 30.69
C PHE A 27 36.06 17.94 30.58
N LEU A 28 36.67 18.39 29.47
CA LEU A 28 38.12 18.33 29.29
C LEU A 28 38.87 19.21 30.31
N ILE A 29 38.34 20.39 30.64
CA ILE A 29 38.93 21.25 31.67
C ILE A 29 38.89 20.56 33.05
N VAL A 30 37.75 19.95 33.41
CA VAL A 30 37.60 19.19 34.66
C VAL A 30 38.59 18.02 34.73
N LEU A 31 38.73 17.26 33.64
CA LEU A 31 39.68 16.16 33.52
C LEU A 31 41.12 16.63 33.71
N VAL A 32 41.53 17.71 33.04
CA VAL A 32 42.88 18.29 33.18
C VAL A 32 43.12 18.77 34.62
N ILE A 33 42.14 19.44 35.26
CA ILE A 33 42.24 19.90 36.65
C ILE A 33 42.41 18.67 37.55
N LEU A 34 41.61 17.61 37.35
CA LEU A 34 41.67 16.40 38.15
C LEU A 34 43.04 15.71 38.08
N VAL A 35 43.57 15.52 36.83
CA VAL A 35 44.92 14.99 36.61
C VAL A 35 45.97 15.83 37.30
N THR A 36 45.89 17.15 37.18
CA THR A 36 46.84 18.07 37.82
C THR A 36 46.83 17.98 39.34
N VAL A 37 45.61 18.00 39.95
CA VAL A 37 45.44 17.88 41.39
C VAL A 37 46.00 16.54 41.91
N TYR A 38 45.66 15.45 41.24
CA TYR A 38 46.20 14.13 41.63
C TYR A 38 47.69 14.01 41.45
N SER A 39 48.29 14.57 40.43
CA SER A 39 49.73 14.61 40.23
C SER A 39 50.45 15.39 41.32
N VAL A 40 49.86 16.52 41.75
CA VAL A 40 50.39 17.32 42.88
C VAL A 40 50.26 16.54 44.21
N MET A 41 49.13 15.93 44.47
CA MET A 41 48.92 15.10 45.67
C MET A 41 49.87 13.91 45.69
N PHE A 42 50.09 13.24 44.56
CA PHE A 42 51.04 12.15 44.43
C PHE A 42 52.47 12.64 44.80
N HIS A 43 52.89 13.78 44.33
CA HIS A 43 54.22 14.35 44.63
C HIS A 43 54.42 14.54 46.14
N PHE A 44 53.46 15.15 46.85
CA PHE A 44 53.55 15.37 48.26
C PHE A 44 53.47 14.11 49.10
N ILE A 45 52.61 13.14 48.74
CA ILE A 45 52.51 11.85 49.48
C ILE A 45 53.80 11.00 49.29
N MET A 46 54.40 11.03 48.11
CA MET A 46 55.69 10.35 47.85
C MET A 46 56.86 11.02 48.58
N GLU A 47 56.89 12.33 48.65
CA GLU A 47 57.90 13.04 49.47
C GLU A 47 57.75 12.74 50.97
N TYR A 48 56.49 12.61 51.47
CA TYR A 48 56.23 12.14 52.82
C TYR A 48 56.76 10.69 53.08
N GLU A 49 56.72 9.83 52.06
CA GLU A 49 57.30 8.47 52.12
C GLU A 49 58.84 8.49 51.92
N GLY A 50 59.45 9.65 51.78
CA GLY A 50 60.91 9.82 51.60
C GLY A 50 61.39 9.57 50.17
N ARG A 51 60.51 9.56 49.18
CA ARG A 51 60.81 9.34 47.76
C ARG A 51 60.50 10.56 46.95
N ARG A 52 61.45 11.00 46.12
CA ARG A 52 61.28 12.16 45.23
C ARG A 52 61.16 11.76 43.78
N TYR A 53 60.09 12.18 43.12
CA TYR A 53 59.83 11.92 41.72
C TYR A 53 59.70 13.23 40.94
N SER A 54 60.04 13.17 39.64
CA SER A 54 59.87 14.33 38.75
C SER A 54 58.37 14.56 38.47
N TRP A 55 58.01 15.81 38.12
CA TRP A 55 56.64 16.14 37.75
C TRP A 55 56.07 15.32 36.62
N ILE A 56 56.92 14.93 35.60
CA ILE A 56 56.55 14.07 34.51
C ILE A 56 56.17 12.66 35.06
N THR A 57 56.91 12.15 36.00
CA THR A 57 56.64 10.86 36.67
C THR A 57 55.31 10.92 37.48
N CYS A 58 55.03 12.07 38.09
CA CYS A 58 53.76 12.25 38.80
C CYS A 58 52.54 12.21 37.87
N ILE A 59 52.61 12.88 36.72
CA ILE A 59 51.56 12.84 35.69
C ILE A 59 51.44 11.43 35.09
N TYR A 60 52.59 10.79 34.78
CA TYR A 60 52.62 9.41 34.27
C TYR A 60 51.93 8.44 35.23
N TRP A 61 52.29 8.46 36.52
CA TRP A 61 51.65 7.60 37.50
C TRP A 61 50.13 7.87 37.63
N THR A 62 49.73 9.13 37.69
CA THR A 62 48.32 9.49 37.74
C THR A 62 47.54 8.96 36.55
N LEU A 63 48.03 9.14 35.34
CA LEU A 63 47.38 8.66 34.11
C LEU A 63 47.36 7.15 34.00
N THR A 64 48.44 6.45 34.41
CA THR A 64 48.47 4.99 34.38
C THR A 64 47.50 4.35 35.41
N VAL A 65 47.35 4.96 36.59
CA VAL A 65 46.37 4.49 37.57
C VAL A 65 44.95 4.84 37.12
N MET A 66 44.72 6.06 36.67
CA MET A 66 43.39 6.48 36.16
C MET A 66 42.93 5.65 34.97
N SER A 67 43.85 5.22 34.10
CA SER A 67 43.56 4.34 32.95
C SER A 67 43.48 2.86 33.31
N THR A 68 43.64 2.51 34.57
CA THR A 68 43.65 1.13 35.11
C THR A 68 44.82 0.27 34.58
N LEU A 69 45.83 0.87 33.89
CA LEU A 69 47.00 0.16 33.44
C LEU A 69 47.88 -0.34 34.58
N GLY A 70 48.13 0.52 35.58
CA GLY A 70 48.78 0.20 36.83
C GLY A 70 50.00 -0.72 36.71
N PHE A 71 51.04 -0.30 36.02
CA PHE A 71 52.25 -1.15 35.75
C PHE A 71 52.93 -1.69 37.02
N GLY A 72 52.65 -1.10 38.20
CA GLY A 72 53.21 -1.56 39.47
C GLY A 72 54.69 -1.17 39.67
N ASP A 73 55.25 -0.36 38.78
CA ASP A 73 56.61 0.16 38.85
C ASP A 73 56.82 1.18 39.97
N ILE A 74 55.74 1.92 40.30
CA ILE A 74 55.70 2.91 41.38
C ILE A 74 54.49 2.63 42.25
N THR A 75 54.71 2.26 43.53
CA THR A 75 53.64 1.92 44.48
C THR A 75 53.85 2.63 45.82
N PHE A 76 52.75 2.94 46.48
CA PHE A 76 52.73 3.46 47.85
C PHE A 76 52.90 2.34 48.86
N HIS A 77 53.64 2.64 49.95
CA HIS A 77 53.77 1.72 51.08
C HIS A 77 52.84 2.09 52.23
N SER A 78 52.54 3.37 52.42
CA SER A 78 51.64 3.87 53.44
C SER A 78 50.18 3.56 53.14
N ASP A 79 49.36 3.37 54.17
CA ASP A 79 47.92 3.17 54.00
C ASP A 79 47.24 4.41 53.44
N LEU A 80 47.77 5.63 53.74
CA LEU A 80 47.29 6.89 53.14
C LEU A 80 47.51 6.91 51.62
N GLY A 81 48.68 6.47 51.14
CA GLY A 81 48.95 6.36 49.74
C GLY A 81 48.10 5.30 49.03
N LYS A 82 47.82 4.18 49.69
CA LYS A 82 46.90 3.15 49.15
C LYS A 82 45.47 3.65 48.99
N VAL A 83 44.94 4.36 50.02
CA VAL A 83 43.61 5.00 49.94
C VAL A 83 43.56 6.04 48.84
N PHE A 84 44.61 6.86 48.71
CA PHE A 84 44.73 7.82 47.62
C PHE A 84 44.71 7.13 46.22
N SER A 85 45.45 6.03 46.08
CA SER A 85 45.47 5.23 44.84
C SER A 85 44.07 4.70 44.48
N LEU A 86 43.28 4.25 45.48
CA LEU A 86 41.89 3.82 45.24
C LEU A 86 41.02 4.98 44.79
N ILE A 87 41.15 6.18 45.33
CA ILE A 87 40.39 7.36 44.92
C ILE A 87 40.73 7.73 43.48
N VAL A 88 42.04 7.75 43.13
CA VAL A 88 42.50 8.04 41.76
C VAL A 88 41.99 6.99 40.77
N LEU A 89 42.05 5.70 41.14
CA LEU A 89 41.54 4.60 40.32
C LEU A 89 40.04 4.72 40.08
N MET A 90 39.24 4.90 41.14
CA MET A 90 37.78 5.01 41.01
C MET A 90 37.35 6.21 40.18
N SER A 91 37.99 7.37 40.41
CA SER A 91 37.74 8.55 39.61
C SER A 91 38.16 8.36 38.14
N GLY A 92 39.29 7.66 37.91
CA GLY A 92 39.75 7.32 36.55
C GLY A 92 38.78 6.43 35.80
N ILE A 93 38.23 5.42 36.45
CA ILE A 93 37.17 4.57 35.86
C ILE A 93 35.98 5.41 35.42
N VAL A 94 35.50 6.32 36.25
CA VAL A 94 34.37 7.17 35.92
C VAL A 94 34.69 8.14 34.77
N PHE A 95 35.79 8.87 34.86
CA PHE A 95 36.11 9.93 33.90
C PHE A 95 36.70 9.42 32.58
N LEU A 96 37.64 8.47 32.60
CA LEU A 96 38.32 7.97 31.41
C LEU A 96 37.61 6.79 30.75
N LEU A 97 37.09 5.84 31.51
CA LEU A 97 36.51 4.62 30.94
C LEU A 97 35.00 4.75 30.66
N ILE A 98 34.27 5.57 31.44
CA ILE A 98 32.83 5.73 31.24
C ILE A 98 32.51 7.04 30.52
N LEU A 99 32.86 8.17 31.10
CA LEU A 99 32.43 9.49 30.60
C LEU A 99 33.14 9.90 29.30
N LEU A 100 34.42 9.57 29.09
CA LEU A 100 35.14 9.95 27.87
C LEU A 100 34.59 9.24 26.63
N PRO A 101 34.43 7.90 26.57
CA PRO A 101 33.79 7.24 25.43
C PRO A 101 32.35 7.68 25.21
N PHE A 102 31.55 7.87 26.29
CA PHE A 102 30.19 8.34 26.16
C PHE A 102 30.12 9.76 25.56
N THR A 103 31.01 10.64 26.00
CA THR A 103 31.16 11.99 25.45
C THR A 103 31.54 11.95 23.97
N PHE A 104 32.47 11.05 23.59
CA PHE A 104 32.86 10.88 22.19
C PHE A 104 31.69 10.40 21.33
N ILE A 105 30.90 9.43 21.82
CA ILE A 105 29.73 8.93 21.10
C ILE A 105 28.70 10.05 20.89
N GLU A 106 28.38 10.81 21.92
CA GLU A 106 27.38 11.87 21.85
C GLU A 106 27.78 13.05 20.97
N PHE A 107 29.06 13.47 21.03
CA PHE A 107 29.52 14.68 20.36
C PHE A 107 30.10 14.46 18.97
N PHE A 108 30.59 13.27 18.66
CA PHE A 108 31.22 12.99 17.35
C PHE A 108 30.46 11.91 16.59
N TYR A 109 30.18 10.76 17.21
CA TYR A 109 29.62 9.62 16.50
C TYR A 109 28.13 9.83 16.13
N ALA A 110 27.30 10.27 17.07
CA ALA A 110 25.88 10.45 16.82
C ALA A 110 25.60 11.56 15.77
N PRO A 111 26.22 12.77 15.82
CA PRO A 111 26.07 13.77 14.77
C PRO A 111 26.62 13.32 13.41
N TRP A 112 27.75 12.60 13.42
CA TRP A 112 28.32 12.04 12.17
C TRP A 112 27.38 11.01 11.54
N MET A 113 26.83 10.10 12.34
CA MET A 113 25.87 9.11 11.89
C MET A 113 24.62 9.79 11.33
N LYS A 114 24.09 10.80 12.01
CA LYS A 114 22.94 11.59 11.53
C LYS A 114 23.24 12.25 10.18
N ALA A 115 24.36 12.96 10.07
CA ALA A 115 24.76 13.61 8.81
C ALA A 115 25.01 12.60 7.68
N HIS A 116 25.57 11.43 8.00
CA HIS A 116 25.78 10.36 7.03
C HIS A 116 24.44 9.78 6.55
N ASN A 117 23.49 9.59 7.44
CA ASN A 117 22.15 9.11 7.11
C ASN A 117 21.35 10.13 6.30
N GLU A 118 21.39 11.43 6.66
CA GLU A 118 20.78 12.51 5.88
C GLU A 118 21.35 12.60 4.46
N ALA A 119 22.66 12.36 4.29
CA ALA A 119 23.29 12.33 2.97
C ALA A 119 22.86 11.12 2.09
N ARG A 120 22.33 10.05 2.69
CA ARG A 120 21.81 8.87 1.97
C ARG A 120 20.35 9.04 1.50
N ALA A 121 19.56 9.88 2.16
CA ALA A 121 18.18 10.14 1.79
C ALA A 121 18.11 11.35 0.84
N PRO A 122 17.69 11.19 -0.42
CA PRO A 122 17.53 12.32 -1.34
C PRO A 122 16.56 13.35 -0.78
N THR A 123 16.91 14.63 -0.89
CA THR A 123 16.03 15.75 -0.49
C THR A 123 15.49 16.55 -1.67
N SER A 124 15.83 16.12 -2.89
CA SER A 124 15.35 16.69 -4.16
C SER A 124 15.40 15.65 -5.27
N LEU A 125 14.55 15.79 -6.26
CA LEU A 125 14.65 15.02 -7.50
C LEU A 125 15.74 15.61 -8.42
N PRO A 126 16.33 14.80 -9.32
CA PRO A 126 17.22 15.30 -10.37
C PRO A 126 16.50 16.30 -11.27
N GLU A 127 17.20 17.38 -11.67
CA GLU A 127 16.69 18.35 -12.62
C GLU A 127 16.27 17.67 -13.94
N GLY A 128 15.11 18.07 -14.48
CA GLY A 128 14.54 17.47 -15.70
C GLY A 128 13.74 16.19 -15.48
N THR A 129 13.47 15.78 -14.25
CA THR A 129 12.51 14.68 -13.97
C THR A 129 11.10 15.15 -14.30
N THR A 130 10.45 14.50 -15.26
CA THR A 130 9.08 14.83 -15.69
C THR A 130 8.20 13.59 -15.72
N GLY A 131 6.89 13.80 -15.68
CA GLY A 131 5.94 12.71 -15.87
C GLY A 131 5.93 11.67 -14.72
N HIS A 132 6.36 12.02 -13.53
CA HIS A 132 6.38 11.15 -12.36
C HIS A 132 5.12 11.34 -11.50
N VAL A 133 4.87 10.37 -10.61
CA VAL A 133 3.79 10.41 -9.61
C VAL A 133 4.40 10.73 -8.25
N ILE A 134 3.89 11.75 -7.58
CA ILE A 134 4.27 12.12 -6.21
C ILE A 134 3.32 11.43 -5.25
N ILE A 135 3.84 10.67 -4.30
CA ILE A 135 3.08 9.92 -3.30
C ILE A 135 3.46 10.45 -1.92
N THR A 136 2.48 10.82 -1.09
CA THR A 136 2.73 11.50 0.18
C THR A 136 2.51 10.63 1.42
N ASN A 137 2.12 9.37 1.24
CA ASN A 137 1.92 8.43 2.33
C ASN A 137 2.29 7.01 1.89
N PHE A 138 2.76 6.17 2.82
CA PHE A 138 3.10 4.78 2.54
C PHE A 138 2.17 3.84 3.30
N ASP A 139 1.11 3.41 2.64
CA ASP A 139 0.10 2.48 3.18
C ASP A 139 -0.14 1.29 2.24
N GLY A 140 -1.17 0.49 2.49
CA GLY A 140 -1.53 -0.65 1.63
C GLY A 140 -1.90 -0.24 0.21
N VAL A 141 -2.62 0.87 0.05
CA VAL A 141 -3.06 1.39 -1.26
C VAL A 141 -1.87 1.86 -2.08
N THR A 142 -1.03 2.72 -1.49
CA THR A 142 0.14 3.29 -2.18
C THR A 142 1.23 2.25 -2.44
N ARG A 143 1.38 1.25 -1.58
CA ARG A 143 2.26 0.10 -1.84
C ARG A 143 1.83 -0.67 -3.09
N THR A 144 0.54 -0.96 -3.22
CA THR A 144 -0.02 -1.61 -4.41
C THR A 144 0.10 -0.71 -5.64
N LEU A 145 -0.17 0.59 -5.50
CA LEU A 145 0.02 1.59 -6.55
C LEU A 145 1.48 1.62 -7.05
N ILE A 146 2.46 1.68 -6.15
CA ILE A 146 3.88 1.65 -6.50
C ILE A 146 4.25 0.37 -7.25
N GLY A 147 3.70 -0.78 -6.83
CA GLY A 147 3.89 -2.06 -7.54
C GLY A 147 3.45 -1.95 -9.00
N LYS A 148 2.27 -1.40 -9.25
CA LYS A 148 1.74 -1.18 -10.59
C LYS A 148 2.54 -0.13 -11.37
N LEU A 149 2.89 1.01 -10.76
CA LEU A 149 3.74 2.02 -11.40
C LEU A 149 5.09 1.43 -11.86
N LYS A 150 5.70 0.56 -11.05
CA LYS A 150 6.92 -0.17 -11.43
C LYS A 150 6.68 -1.12 -12.62
N GLN A 151 5.56 -1.85 -12.62
CA GLN A 151 5.19 -2.76 -13.71
C GLN A 151 5.09 -2.03 -15.05
N TYR A 152 4.51 -0.83 -15.05
CA TYR A 152 4.37 0.01 -16.24
C TYR A 152 5.55 0.95 -16.50
N SER A 153 6.66 0.79 -15.77
CA SER A 153 7.84 1.66 -15.88
C SER A 153 7.53 3.15 -15.66
N GLN A 154 6.44 3.45 -14.94
CA GLN A 154 6.03 4.81 -14.62
C GLN A 154 6.87 5.36 -13.45
N PRO A 155 7.58 6.50 -13.64
CA PRO A 155 8.35 7.11 -12.56
C PRO A 155 7.46 7.53 -11.38
N TYR A 156 7.97 7.38 -10.16
CA TYR A 156 7.31 7.87 -8.96
C TYR A 156 8.35 8.33 -7.93
N VAL A 157 7.90 9.13 -6.99
CA VAL A 157 8.64 9.48 -5.77
C VAL A 157 7.71 9.42 -4.56
N LEU A 158 8.20 8.85 -3.48
CA LEU A 158 7.50 8.80 -2.20
C LEU A 158 8.10 9.86 -1.26
N LEU A 159 7.31 10.84 -0.85
CA LEU A 159 7.70 11.85 0.11
C LEU A 159 7.52 11.29 1.53
N VAL A 160 8.57 11.31 2.32
CA VAL A 160 8.59 10.76 3.69
C VAL A 160 9.20 11.79 4.63
N PRO A 161 8.46 12.25 5.67
CA PRO A 161 8.98 13.26 6.59
C PRO A 161 9.96 12.69 7.64
N ASP A 162 9.83 11.44 8.01
CA ASP A 162 10.74 10.79 8.98
C ASP A 162 11.98 10.21 8.28
N LEU A 163 13.17 10.62 8.76
CA LEU A 163 14.44 10.17 8.19
C LEU A 163 14.66 8.66 8.32
N THR A 164 14.26 8.08 9.45
CA THR A 164 14.45 6.66 9.72
C THR A 164 13.59 5.80 8.80
N GLU A 165 12.34 6.21 8.63
CA GLU A 165 11.40 5.57 7.69
C GLU A 165 11.87 5.74 6.25
N ALA A 166 12.32 6.94 5.86
CA ALA A 166 12.85 7.20 4.52
C ALA A 166 14.04 6.29 4.17
N LEU A 167 14.98 6.12 5.11
CA LEU A 167 16.13 5.22 4.92
C LEU A 167 15.70 3.75 4.83
N ASN A 168 14.79 3.31 5.70
CA ASN A 168 14.27 1.94 5.65
C ASN A 168 13.58 1.63 4.32
N LEU A 169 12.77 2.54 3.81
CA LEU A 169 12.09 2.39 2.53
C LEU A 169 13.07 2.46 1.34
N HIS A 170 14.08 3.34 1.43
CA HIS A 170 15.15 3.40 0.44
C HIS A 170 15.93 2.08 0.36
N ASP A 171 16.29 1.50 1.50
CA ASP A 171 17.01 0.23 1.57
C ASP A 171 16.14 -0.95 1.06
N GLN A 172 14.81 -0.85 1.12
CA GLN A 172 13.86 -1.77 0.48
C GLN A 172 13.69 -1.55 -1.04
N GLY A 173 14.39 -0.56 -1.63
CA GLY A 173 14.35 -0.28 -3.07
C GLY A 173 13.17 0.59 -3.52
N TYR A 174 12.57 1.37 -2.61
CA TYR A 174 11.62 2.41 -2.97
C TYR A 174 12.36 3.70 -3.38
N ARG A 175 11.77 4.46 -4.30
CA ARG A 175 12.25 5.80 -4.66
C ARG A 175 11.68 6.79 -3.65
N VAL A 176 12.47 7.21 -2.69
CA VAL A 176 12.06 8.08 -1.58
C VAL A 176 12.72 9.43 -1.68
N MET A 177 12.06 10.45 -1.18
CA MET A 177 12.59 11.78 -0.94
C MET A 177 12.23 12.20 0.49
N LEU A 178 13.22 12.60 1.28
CA LEU A 178 13.00 13.17 2.61
C LEU A 178 12.41 14.58 2.46
N ALA A 179 11.18 14.78 2.91
CA ALA A 179 10.44 16.02 2.71
C ALA A 179 9.32 16.20 3.72
N ASP A 180 9.19 17.40 4.28
CA ASP A 180 8.02 17.79 5.08
C ASP A 180 6.82 18.02 4.15
N LEU A 181 5.67 17.44 4.50
CA LEU A 181 4.49 17.43 3.62
C LEU A 181 3.68 18.74 3.63
N ASP A 182 3.93 19.62 4.59
CA ASP A 182 3.29 20.92 4.79
C ASP A 182 4.14 22.11 4.31
N THR A 183 5.24 21.82 3.61
CA THR A 183 6.20 22.85 3.17
C THR A 183 6.20 22.97 1.64
N PRO A 184 5.87 24.14 1.05
CA PRO A 184 5.86 24.34 -0.40
C PRO A 184 7.18 23.99 -1.08
N LYS A 185 8.32 24.25 -0.41
CA LYS A 185 9.66 23.90 -0.91
C LYS A 185 9.84 22.40 -1.17
N SER A 186 9.14 21.55 -0.44
CA SER A 186 9.18 20.10 -0.65
C SER A 186 8.63 19.73 -2.03
N TYR A 187 7.52 20.33 -2.42
CA TYR A 187 6.89 20.11 -3.72
C TYR A 187 7.65 20.77 -4.87
N GLN A 188 8.31 21.92 -4.63
CA GLN A 188 9.24 22.50 -5.61
C GLN A 188 10.40 21.56 -5.90
N ARG A 189 11.02 20.96 -4.83
CA ARG A 189 12.11 19.99 -4.96
C ARG A 189 11.65 18.66 -5.55
N ALA A 190 10.38 18.31 -5.36
CA ALA A 190 9.73 17.16 -5.97
C ALA A 190 9.24 17.45 -7.40
N LEU A 191 9.50 18.65 -7.95
CA LEU A 191 9.11 19.06 -9.32
C LEU A 191 7.61 18.83 -9.59
N ALA A 192 6.76 19.35 -8.69
CA ALA A 192 5.31 19.10 -8.73
C ALA A 192 4.65 19.64 -10.02
N ASP A 193 5.16 20.71 -10.62
CA ASP A 193 4.66 21.25 -11.88
C ASP A 193 4.84 20.27 -13.06
N ASP A 194 5.89 19.45 -13.01
CA ASP A 194 6.22 18.46 -14.04
C ASP A 194 5.67 17.06 -13.70
N ALA A 195 4.98 16.92 -12.58
CA ALA A 195 4.40 15.66 -12.16
C ALA A 195 3.09 15.34 -12.90
N LEU A 196 2.81 14.05 -13.10
CA LEU A 196 1.53 13.61 -13.66
C LEU A 196 0.39 13.71 -12.65
N MET A 197 0.70 13.46 -11.37
CA MET A 197 -0.30 13.40 -10.31
C MET A 197 0.37 13.45 -8.94
N VAL A 198 -0.31 14.06 -7.99
CA VAL A 198 -0.01 13.96 -6.56
C VAL A 198 -1.06 13.08 -5.89
N VAL A 199 -0.61 12.10 -5.11
CA VAL A 199 -1.46 11.12 -4.41
C VAL A 199 -1.35 11.35 -2.91
N ALA A 200 -2.49 11.64 -2.25
CA ALA A 200 -2.62 11.88 -0.82
C ALA A 200 -3.60 10.88 -0.19
N THR A 201 -3.07 9.89 0.55
CA THR A 201 -3.85 8.80 1.15
C THR A 201 -3.77 8.76 2.68
N ALA A 202 -3.40 9.87 3.31
CA ALA A 202 -3.30 10.01 4.75
C ALA A 202 -4.67 10.30 5.42
N SER A 203 -4.66 11.01 6.56
CA SER A 203 -5.91 11.51 7.16
C SER A 203 -6.50 12.66 6.33
N ASP A 204 -7.81 12.86 6.44
CA ASP A 204 -8.53 13.89 5.68
C ASP A 204 -7.93 15.29 5.92
N GLN A 205 -7.53 15.59 7.17
CA GLN A 205 -6.90 16.85 7.55
C GLN A 205 -5.53 17.02 6.88
N LEU A 206 -4.71 15.98 6.90
CA LEU A 206 -3.38 16.03 6.28
C LEU A 206 -3.50 16.09 4.75
N ASN A 207 -4.46 15.37 4.17
CA ASN A 207 -4.71 15.42 2.73
C ASN A 207 -5.15 16.82 2.27
N ALA A 208 -5.99 17.51 3.06
CA ALA A 208 -6.37 18.91 2.78
C ALA A 208 -5.16 19.86 2.86
N ASN A 209 -4.31 19.70 3.88
CA ASN A 209 -3.08 20.50 4.00
C ASN A 209 -2.13 20.26 2.83
N ILE A 210 -1.90 18.99 2.46
CA ILE A 210 -1.09 18.62 1.29
C ILE A 210 -1.64 19.27 0.02
N ALA A 211 -2.94 19.16 -0.22
CA ALA A 211 -3.56 19.73 -1.41
C ALA A 211 -3.38 21.25 -1.47
N SER A 212 -3.65 21.97 -0.38
CA SER A 212 -3.44 23.43 -0.29
C SER A 212 -1.98 23.81 -0.52
N THR A 213 -1.04 23.08 0.08
CA THR A 213 0.40 23.34 -0.07
C THR A 213 0.88 23.08 -1.51
N VAL A 214 0.37 22.03 -2.17
CA VAL A 214 0.68 21.76 -3.59
C VAL A 214 0.15 22.89 -4.47
N ARG A 215 -1.05 23.41 -4.20
CA ARG A 215 -1.66 24.51 -4.96
C ARG A 215 -0.91 25.82 -4.86
N GLU A 216 -0.10 26.05 -3.81
CA GLU A 216 0.83 27.18 -3.74
C GLU A 216 1.97 27.09 -4.78
N ILE A 217 2.23 25.90 -5.32
CA ILE A 217 3.32 25.67 -6.29
C ILE A 217 2.78 25.40 -7.67
N SER A 218 1.70 24.60 -7.81
CA SER A 218 1.14 24.20 -9.09
C SER A 218 -0.38 24.30 -9.09
N ASP A 219 -0.93 25.11 -9.99
CA ASP A 219 -2.37 25.24 -10.20
C ASP A 219 -2.95 24.02 -10.95
N ASN A 220 -2.15 23.35 -11.77
CA ASN A 220 -2.64 22.42 -12.80
C ASN A 220 -2.38 20.94 -12.49
N VAL A 221 -1.41 20.60 -11.61
CA VAL A 221 -1.11 19.21 -11.33
C VAL A 221 -2.34 18.50 -10.75
N PRO A 222 -2.76 17.36 -11.29
CA PRO A 222 -3.87 16.59 -10.72
C PRO A 222 -3.52 16.11 -9.30
N ILE A 223 -4.41 16.39 -8.33
CA ILE A 223 -4.28 15.93 -6.95
C ILE A 223 -5.39 14.93 -6.69
N VAL A 224 -5.03 13.70 -6.35
CA VAL A 224 -5.95 12.63 -5.99
C VAL A 224 -5.81 12.34 -4.51
N ALA A 225 -6.88 12.57 -3.75
CA ALA A 225 -6.91 12.30 -2.32
C ALA A 225 -7.92 11.20 -1.97
N THR A 226 -7.68 10.52 -0.85
CA THR A 226 -8.69 9.64 -0.25
C THR A 226 -9.46 10.38 0.84
N ALA A 227 -10.79 10.20 0.89
CA ALA A 227 -11.62 10.68 1.97
C ALA A 227 -12.04 9.53 2.89
N ASN A 228 -11.91 9.75 4.20
CA ASN A 228 -12.32 8.81 5.23
C ASN A 228 -13.74 9.09 5.76
N ALA A 229 -14.21 10.33 5.63
CA ALA A 229 -15.54 10.75 6.01
C ALA A 229 -16.24 11.47 4.85
N PRO A 230 -17.55 11.20 4.60
CA PRO A 230 -18.27 11.90 3.53
C PRO A 230 -18.29 13.43 3.71
N ALA A 231 -18.27 13.92 4.95
CA ALA A 231 -18.21 15.35 5.26
C ALA A 231 -16.88 16.00 4.85
N SER A 232 -15.86 15.24 4.52
CA SER A 232 -14.55 15.76 4.10
C SER A 232 -14.45 15.96 2.58
N LEU A 233 -15.42 15.49 1.80
CA LEU A 233 -15.40 15.59 0.32
C LEU A 233 -15.28 17.04 -0.13
N ASP A 234 -16.24 17.87 0.25
CA ASP A 234 -16.29 19.29 -0.12
C ASP A 234 -15.04 20.03 0.36
N ILE A 235 -14.54 19.69 1.55
CA ILE A 235 -13.34 20.30 2.13
C ILE A 235 -12.10 19.97 1.30
N LEU A 236 -11.96 18.71 0.88
CA LEU A 236 -10.83 18.27 0.06
C LEU A 236 -10.88 18.87 -1.35
N GLU A 237 -12.08 18.98 -1.94
CA GLU A 237 -12.28 19.67 -3.22
C GLU A 237 -11.93 21.16 -3.12
N LEU A 238 -12.41 21.84 -2.09
CA LEU A 238 -12.08 23.24 -1.80
C LEU A 238 -10.59 23.46 -1.52
N ALA A 239 -9.91 22.48 -0.91
CA ALA A 239 -8.46 22.52 -0.70
C ALA A 239 -7.66 22.36 -2.02
N GLY A 240 -8.32 22.05 -3.13
CA GLY A 240 -7.72 21.94 -4.45
C GLY A 240 -7.51 20.52 -4.96
N CYS A 241 -8.08 19.49 -4.31
CA CYS A 241 -8.06 18.14 -4.88
C CYS A 241 -8.83 18.10 -6.20
N THR A 242 -8.23 17.50 -7.22
CA THR A 242 -8.88 17.30 -8.52
C THR A 242 -9.88 16.13 -8.47
N GLN A 243 -9.56 15.12 -7.67
CA GLN A 243 -10.40 13.94 -7.46
C GLN A 243 -10.29 13.47 -6.01
N VAL A 244 -11.44 13.21 -5.39
CA VAL A 244 -11.52 12.64 -4.05
C VAL A 244 -12.13 11.24 -4.12
N LEU A 245 -11.44 10.25 -3.53
CA LEU A 245 -11.82 8.84 -3.57
C LEU A 245 -12.37 8.38 -2.23
N GLU A 246 -13.64 8.02 -2.19
CA GLU A 246 -14.28 7.37 -1.05
C GLU A 246 -14.11 5.85 -1.12
N LEU A 247 -12.91 5.35 -0.81
CA LEU A 247 -12.58 3.93 -0.98
C LEU A 247 -13.52 2.99 -0.20
N CYS A 248 -13.97 3.40 0.99
CA CYS A 248 -14.93 2.61 1.78
C CYS A 248 -16.30 2.49 1.09
N GLU A 249 -16.74 3.57 0.46
CA GLU A 249 -18.00 3.61 -0.29
C GLU A 249 -17.91 2.79 -1.58
N MET A 250 -16.80 2.96 -2.31
CA MET A 250 -16.50 2.18 -3.53
C MET A 250 -16.48 0.67 -3.23
N MET A 251 -15.80 0.27 -2.16
CA MET A 251 -15.76 -1.12 -1.72
C MET A 251 -17.13 -1.63 -1.30
N GLY A 252 -17.86 -0.86 -0.49
CA GLY A 252 -19.20 -1.24 -0.04
C GLY A 252 -20.17 -1.47 -1.19
N ARG A 253 -20.16 -0.57 -2.18
CA ARG A 253 -20.95 -0.73 -3.42
C ARG A 253 -20.48 -1.93 -4.24
N GLY A 254 -19.16 -2.17 -4.29
CA GLY A 254 -18.57 -3.32 -4.97
C GLY A 254 -19.03 -4.65 -4.36
N LEU A 255 -19.00 -4.78 -3.04
CA LEU A 255 -19.52 -5.96 -2.33
C LEU A 255 -21.02 -6.15 -2.54
N ALA A 256 -21.80 -5.07 -2.39
CA ALA A 256 -23.25 -5.16 -2.57
C ALA A 256 -23.65 -5.56 -4.00
N ARG A 257 -22.92 -5.12 -5.05
CA ARG A 257 -23.20 -5.52 -6.45
C ARG A 257 -23.04 -7.02 -6.68
N ARG A 258 -22.19 -7.69 -5.90
CA ARG A 258 -21.94 -9.13 -6.01
C ARG A 258 -23.04 -9.99 -5.39
N VAL A 259 -23.91 -9.39 -4.59
CA VAL A 259 -25.05 -10.11 -4.03
C VAL A 259 -26.07 -10.36 -5.13
N PHE A 260 -26.37 -11.62 -5.33
CA PHE A 260 -27.39 -12.06 -6.29
C PHE A 260 -28.80 -11.68 -5.78
N ASP A 261 -29.60 -11.00 -6.59
CA ASP A 261 -30.96 -10.56 -6.22
C ASP A 261 -32.06 -11.22 -7.07
N GLY A 262 -31.71 -12.23 -7.86
CA GLY A 262 -32.62 -12.93 -8.76
C GLY A 262 -33.02 -12.14 -10.02
N LYS A 263 -32.84 -10.81 -10.02
CA LYS A 263 -33.35 -9.93 -11.09
C LYS A 263 -32.28 -9.51 -12.11
N ARG A 264 -31.06 -9.24 -11.64
CA ARG A 264 -29.94 -8.88 -12.53
C ARG A 264 -28.80 -9.85 -12.37
N LEU A 265 -28.57 -10.64 -13.41
CA LEU A 265 -27.53 -11.65 -13.47
C LEU A 265 -26.22 -11.12 -14.05
N ALA A 266 -26.32 -10.17 -15.00
CA ALA A 266 -25.17 -9.53 -15.62
C ALA A 266 -24.96 -8.12 -15.06
N HIS A 267 -23.81 -7.89 -14.43
CA HIS A 267 -23.41 -6.62 -13.84
C HIS A 267 -22.29 -5.98 -14.66
N PRO A 268 -22.49 -4.80 -15.26
CA PRO A 268 -21.43 -4.08 -15.94
C PRO A 268 -20.26 -3.77 -14.98
N ILE A 269 -19.05 -4.12 -15.40
CA ILE A 269 -17.80 -3.82 -14.72
C ILE A 269 -16.97 -2.77 -15.44
N GLY A 270 -17.21 -2.56 -16.76
CA GLY A 270 -16.56 -1.53 -17.56
C GLY A 270 -17.32 -1.20 -18.83
N ARG A 271 -17.10 0.03 -19.33
CA ARG A 271 -17.68 0.51 -20.60
C ARG A 271 -16.60 1.15 -21.45
N PHE A 272 -16.58 0.80 -22.73
CA PHE A 272 -15.67 1.35 -23.73
C PHE A 272 -16.49 1.70 -24.97
N GLY A 273 -16.90 2.95 -25.09
CA GLY A 273 -17.88 3.35 -26.10
C GLY A 273 -19.20 2.58 -25.95
N GLU A 274 -19.60 1.83 -26.97
CA GLU A 274 -20.80 0.98 -26.93
C GLU A 274 -20.55 -0.42 -26.36
N LEU A 275 -19.29 -0.81 -26.21
CA LEU A 275 -18.93 -2.10 -25.64
C LEU A 275 -19.02 -2.06 -24.11
N VAL A 276 -19.81 -2.95 -23.56
CA VAL A 276 -19.93 -3.15 -22.12
C VAL A 276 -19.30 -4.49 -21.76
N ILE A 277 -18.42 -4.49 -20.76
CA ILE A 277 -17.89 -5.69 -20.16
C ILE A 277 -18.64 -5.90 -18.86
N ALA A 278 -19.13 -7.12 -18.65
CA ALA A 278 -19.95 -7.45 -17.50
C ALA A 278 -19.56 -8.81 -16.90
N GLU A 279 -19.85 -8.95 -15.63
CA GLU A 279 -19.84 -10.23 -14.96
C GLU A 279 -21.25 -10.80 -14.98
N ALA A 280 -21.38 -12.00 -15.52
CA ALA A 280 -22.63 -12.70 -15.66
C ALA A 280 -22.66 -13.91 -14.70
N MET A 281 -23.48 -13.84 -13.69
CA MET A 281 -23.73 -14.95 -12.77
C MET A 281 -24.58 -16.00 -13.47
N VAL A 282 -24.23 -17.26 -13.24
CA VAL A 282 -24.94 -18.41 -13.85
C VAL A 282 -25.71 -19.23 -12.83
N ARG A 283 -25.56 -18.94 -11.54
CA ARG A 283 -26.26 -19.64 -10.45
C ARG A 283 -27.78 -19.62 -10.68
N ASP A 284 -28.42 -20.74 -10.43
CA ASP A 284 -29.86 -20.93 -10.61
C ASP A 284 -30.39 -20.68 -12.03
N THR A 285 -29.51 -20.70 -13.03
CA THR A 285 -29.88 -20.60 -14.44
C THR A 285 -29.85 -21.94 -15.14
N SER A 286 -30.50 -22.02 -16.30
CA SER A 286 -30.45 -23.19 -17.18
C SER A 286 -29.08 -23.46 -17.83
N LEU A 287 -28.08 -22.64 -17.53
CA LEU A 287 -26.70 -22.77 -18.01
C LEU A 287 -25.90 -23.78 -17.18
N VAL A 288 -26.24 -23.95 -15.90
CA VAL A 288 -25.53 -24.84 -14.99
C VAL A 288 -25.65 -26.30 -15.47
N GLY A 289 -24.51 -27.01 -15.45
CA GLY A 289 -24.41 -28.39 -15.90
C GLY A 289 -24.19 -28.56 -17.41
N LYS A 290 -24.15 -27.48 -18.18
CA LYS A 290 -23.84 -27.50 -19.62
C LYS A 290 -22.39 -27.09 -19.85
N THR A 291 -21.81 -27.49 -20.95
CA THR A 291 -20.58 -26.91 -21.47
C THR A 291 -20.88 -25.52 -22.07
N LEU A 292 -19.87 -24.66 -22.20
CA LEU A 292 -20.05 -23.36 -22.82
C LEU A 292 -20.57 -23.48 -24.27
N ARG A 293 -20.16 -24.52 -25.00
CA ARG A 293 -20.64 -24.85 -26.34
C ARG A 293 -22.13 -25.21 -26.35
N GLU A 294 -22.56 -26.11 -25.44
CA GLU A 294 -23.93 -26.54 -25.29
C GLU A 294 -24.87 -25.43 -24.78
N SER A 295 -24.34 -24.46 -24.08
CA SER A 295 -25.10 -23.33 -23.55
C SER A 295 -25.72 -22.45 -24.64
N CYS A 296 -25.16 -22.46 -25.85
CA CYS A 296 -25.53 -21.58 -26.98
C CYS A 296 -25.60 -20.09 -26.62
N LEU A 297 -24.97 -19.64 -25.55
CA LEU A 297 -25.08 -18.31 -24.94
C LEU A 297 -24.87 -17.19 -25.98
N ARG A 298 -23.83 -17.29 -26.80
CA ARG A 298 -23.56 -16.31 -27.86
C ARG A 298 -24.68 -16.23 -28.90
N LYS A 299 -25.26 -17.37 -29.27
CA LYS A 299 -26.35 -17.43 -30.24
C LYS A 299 -27.62 -16.80 -29.70
N ASP A 300 -27.92 -17.03 -28.41
CA ASP A 300 -29.17 -16.64 -27.79
C ASP A 300 -29.17 -15.18 -27.31
N THR A 301 -28.00 -14.66 -26.89
CA THR A 301 -27.85 -13.31 -26.33
C THR A 301 -27.02 -12.37 -27.17
N GLY A 302 -26.16 -12.88 -28.06
CA GLY A 302 -25.14 -12.12 -28.79
C GLY A 302 -23.89 -11.78 -27.97
N LEU A 303 -23.84 -12.12 -26.66
CA LEU A 303 -22.70 -11.87 -25.79
C LEU A 303 -21.51 -12.76 -26.13
N ASN A 304 -20.30 -12.19 -26.10
CA ASN A 304 -19.07 -12.94 -26.16
C ASN A 304 -18.59 -13.26 -24.74
N VAL A 305 -18.28 -14.53 -24.48
CA VAL A 305 -17.64 -14.92 -23.22
C VAL A 305 -16.13 -14.77 -23.36
N LEU A 306 -15.54 -13.93 -22.53
CA LEU A 306 -14.13 -13.59 -22.52
C LEU A 306 -13.33 -14.49 -21.58
N GLY A 307 -13.94 -14.89 -20.48
CA GLY A 307 -13.35 -15.69 -19.43
C GLY A 307 -14.35 -16.07 -18.38
N SER A 308 -13.89 -16.69 -17.32
CA SER A 308 -14.68 -17.00 -16.13
C SER A 308 -13.88 -16.72 -14.87
N TRP A 309 -14.60 -16.32 -13.84
CA TRP A 309 -14.07 -16.29 -12.48
C TRP A 309 -14.38 -17.62 -11.80
N GLN A 310 -13.35 -18.25 -11.28
CA GLN A 310 -13.47 -19.42 -10.42
C GLN A 310 -12.65 -19.18 -9.16
N ARG A 311 -13.32 -19.03 -8.02
CA ARG A 311 -12.68 -18.78 -6.72
C ARG A 311 -11.65 -17.65 -6.75
N GLY A 312 -11.99 -16.54 -7.38
CA GLY A 312 -11.14 -15.35 -7.43
C GLY A 312 -10.01 -15.38 -8.47
N PHE A 313 -9.90 -16.44 -9.28
CA PHE A 313 -8.97 -16.51 -10.40
C PHE A 313 -9.70 -16.31 -11.72
N PHE A 314 -9.17 -15.43 -12.56
CA PHE A 314 -9.64 -15.29 -13.92
C PHE A 314 -9.03 -16.39 -14.79
N GLU A 315 -9.88 -17.15 -15.43
CA GLU A 315 -9.47 -18.17 -16.39
C GLU A 315 -10.09 -17.89 -17.76
N THR A 316 -9.29 -18.08 -18.79
CA THR A 316 -9.79 -18.01 -20.16
C THR A 316 -10.65 -19.24 -20.43
N VAL A 317 -11.80 -19.03 -21.05
CA VAL A 317 -12.75 -20.12 -21.30
C VAL A 317 -12.38 -20.96 -22.51
N SER A 318 -12.63 -22.26 -22.43
CA SER A 318 -12.69 -23.15 -23.60
C SER A 318 -14.14 -23.50 -23.92
N PRO A 319 -14.46 -23.82 -25.18
CA PRO A 319 -15.83 -24.21 -25.56
C PRO A 319 -16.36 -25.45 -24.77
N ASP A 320 -15.45 -26.28 -24.29
CA ASP A 320 -15.78 -27.52 -23.56
C ASP A 320 -15.74 -27.34 -22.04
N MET A 321 -15.54 -26.09 -21.55
CA MET A 321 -15.60 -25.78 -20.14
C MET A 321 -17.02 -26.05 -19.58
N LEU A 322 -17.09 -26.80 -18.48
CA LEU A 322 -18.34 -27.04 -17.76
C LEU A 322 -18.73 -25.85 -16.92
N ILE A 323 -19.94 -25.34 -17.08
CA ILE A 323 -20.53 -24.27 -16.31
C ILE A 323 -21.08 -24.85 -15.00
N THR A 324 -20.55 -24.42 -13.87
CA THR A 324 -21.01 -24.83 -12.54
C THR A 324 -21.82 -23.71 -11.88
N ASP A 325 -22.50 -24.01 -10.80
CA ASP A 325 -23.24 -23.05 -9.98
C ASP A 325 -22.38 -21.91 -9.40
N LYS A 326 -21.07 -22.12 -9.31
CA LYS A 326 -20.07 -21.16 -8.81
C LYS A 326 -19.35 -20.39 -9.91
N THR A 327 -19.65 -20.66 -11.18
CA THR A 327 -19.04 -19.98 -12.31
C THR A 327 -19.60 -18.57 -12.43
N ILE A 328 -18.73 -17.56 -12.58
CA ILE A 328 -19.11 -16.22 -13.00
C ILE A 328 -18.45 -15.99 -14.35
N LEU A 329 -19.24 -15.81 -15.39
CA LEU A 329 -18.73 -15.55 -16.73
C LEU A 329 -18.37 -14.06 -16.88
N VAL A 330 -17.23 -13.77 -17.49
CA VAL A 330 -16.90 -12.43 -17.95
C VAL A 330 -17.32 -12.32 -19.41
N VAL A 331 -18.27 -11.44 -19.66
CA VAL A 331 -18.89 -11.30 -20.98
C VAL A 331 -18.69 -9.90 -21.54
N ALA A 332 -18.68 -9.79 -22.88
CA ALA A 332 -18.64 -8.52 -23.57
C ALA A 332 -19.76 -8.43 -24.61
N GLY A 333 -20.38 -7.26 -24.68
CA GLY A 333 -21.43 -7.00 -25.66
C GLY A 333 -22.03 -5.61 -25.50
N SER A 334 -23.13 -5.34 -26.20
CA SER A 334 -23.89 -4.11 -26.04
C SER A 334 -24.82 -4.20 -24.81
N GLU A 335 -25.33 -3.05 -24.36
CA GLU A 335 -26.30 -3.00 -23.26
C GLU A 335 -27.57 -3.82 -23.57
N GLN A 336 -28.03 -3.79 -24.82
CA GLN A 336 -29.18 -4.59 -25.27
C GLN A 336 -28.92 -6.10 -25.18
N GLN A 337 -27.70 -6.53 -25.43
CA GLN A 337 -27.31 -7.95 -25.32
C GLN A 337 -27.27 -8.39 -23.83
N LEU A 338 -26.81 -7.52 -22.94
CA LEU A 338 -26.84 -7.76 -21.50
C LEU A 338 -28.29 -7.84 -20.96
N ASP A 339 -29.16 -6.96 -21.44
CA ASP A 339 -30.58 -7.00 -21.09
C ASP A 339 -31.25 -8.28 -21.61
N SER A 340 -30.82 -8.78 -22.77
CA SER A 340 -31.29 -10.06 -23.29
C SER A 340 -30.86 -11.23 -22.42
N TYR A 341 -29.60 -11.21 -21.91
CA TYR A 341 -29.12 -12.19 -20.94
C TYR A 341 -29.95 -12.16 -19.66
N ASN A 342 -30.16 -10.97 -19.09
CA ASN A 342 -30.95 -10.82 -17.85
C ASN A 342 -32.37 -11.33 -18.03
N ARG A 343 -33.03 -11.08 -19.17
CA ARG A 343 -34.38 -11.56 -19.45
C ARG A 343 -34.49 -13.08 -19.64
N LEU A 344 -33.50 -13.67 -20.32
CA LEU A 344 -33.51 -15.11 -20.63
C LEU A 344 -33.23 -15.98 -19.41
N TYR A 345 -32.41 -15.50 -18.50
CA TYR A 345 -31.89 -16.30 -17.39
C TYR A 345 -32.32 -15.79 -16.01
N GLN A 346 -33.19 -14.74 -15.93
CA GLN A 346 -33.70 -14.26 -14.64
C GLN A 346 -34.31 -15.41 -13.83
N SER A 347 -34.06 -15.41 -12.52
CA SER A 347 -34.67 -16.33 -11.57
C SER A 347 -35.78 -15.63 -10.82
N GLU A 348 -36.93 -16.31 -10.62
CA GLU A 348 -38.05 -15.81 -9.82
C GLU A 348 -37.83 -16.05 -8.31
N GLN A 349 -36.70 -16.64 -7.91
CA GLN A 349 -36.47 -16.90 -6.48
C GLN A 349 -36.23 -15.59 -5.73
N ALA A 350 -37.20 -15.20 -4.94
CA ALA A 350 -37.05 -14.12 -3.97
C ALA A 350 -36.13 -14.56 -2.82
N MET A 351 -35.31 -13.65 -2.33
CA MET A 351 -34.54 -13.90 -1.12
C MET A 351 -35.48 -13.76 0.09
N ASP A 352 -35.76 -14.86 0.76
CA ASP A 352 -36.66 -14.90 1.92
C ASP A 352 -35.94 -14.64 3.26
N ALA A 353 -34.63 -14.46 3.26
CA ALA A 353 -33.84 -14.24 4.48
C ALA A 353 -32.86 -13.08 4.32
N PRO A 354 -32.53 -12.37 5.42
CA PRO A 354 -31.65 -11.24 5.38
C PRO A 354 -30.20 -11.66 5.06
N ILE A 355 -29.47 -10.75 4.40
CA ILE A 355 -28.03 -10.87 4.18
C ILE A 355 -27.32 -10.53 5.49
N VAL A 356 -26.42 -11.41 5.95
CA VAL A 356 -25.65 -11.15 7.18
C VAL A 356 -24.39 -10.39 6.84
N VAL A 357 -24.21 -9.20 7.43
CA VAL A 357 -23.01 -8.37 7.27
C VAL A 357 -22.25 -8.34 8.58
N ILE A 358 -21.04 -8.91 8.61
CA ILE A 358 -20.19 -8.93 9.81
C ILE A 358 -19.23 -7.74 9.76
N GLY A 359 -19.42 -6.80 10.71
CA GLY A 359 -18.69 -5.56 10.84
C GLY A 359 -19.50 -4.33 10.40
N GLY A 360 -19.96 -3.52 11.37
CA GLY A 360 -20.70 -2.27 11.18
C GLY A 360 -19.81 -1.04 10.97
N GLY A 361 -18.55 -1.23 10.58
CA GLY A 361 -17.61 -0.16 10.25
C GLY A 361 -18.02 0.64 9.01
N ARG A 362 -17.11 1.47 8.49
CA ARG A 362 -17.37 2.32 7.30
C ARG A 362 -17.77 1.50 6.07
N VAL A 363 -17.02 0.43 5.78
CA VAL A 363 -17.31 -0.44 4.63
C VAL A 363 -18.63 -1.18 4.82
N GLY A 364 -18.88 -1.78 6.01
CA GLY A 364 -20.12 -2.49 6.27
C GLY A 364 -21.35 -1.60 6.11
N ARG A 365 -21.32 -0.37 6.65
CA ARG A 365 -22.41 0.61 6.45
C ARG A 365 -22.58 1.05 5.00
N ALA A 366 -21.48 1.19 4.24
CA ALA A 366 -21.57 1.49 2.82
C ALA A 366 -22.19 0.32 2.05
N THR A 367 -21.79 -0.91 2.39
CA THR A 367 -22.38 -2.13 1.83
C THR A 367 -23.88 -2.20 2.09
N THR A 368 -24.31 -1.99 3.34
CA THR A 368 -25.73 -2.10 3.69
C THR A 368 -26.59 -0.98 3.11
N ARG A 369 -26.06 0.24 2.95
CA ARG A 369 -26.76 1.29 2.17
C ARG A 369 -26.99 0.83 0.73
N ALA A 370 -25.96 0.33 0.08
CA ALA A 370 -26.06 -0.14 -1.29
C ALA A 370 -26.97 -1.38 -1.45
N LEU A 371 -27.09 -2.24 -0.43
CA LEU A 371 -28.08 -3.32 -0.38
C LEU A 371 -29.49 -2.76 -0.24
N ALA A 372 -29.69 -1.79 0.68
CA ALA A 372 -30.98 -1.13 0.88
C ALA A 372 -31.49 -0.40 -0.38
N ASP A 373 -30.59 0.29 -1.11
CA ASP A 373 -30.92 0.95 -2.39
C ASP A 373 -31.41 -0.06 -3.45
N ARG A 374 -31.03 -1.33 -3.33
CA ARG A 374 -31.50 -2.44 -4.17
C ARG A 374 -32.74 -3.16 -3.62
N GLY A 375 -33.27 -2.72 -2.46
CA GLY A 375 -34.40 -3.34 -1.79
C GLY A 375 -34.08 -4.69 -1.14
N LEU A 376 -32.79 -4.98 -0.86
CA LEU A 376 -32.36 -6.21 -0.22
C LEU A 376 -32.32 -6.05 1.29
N ASP A 377 -32.87 -7.04 2.00
CA ASP A 377 -32.87 -7.04 3.46
C ASP A 377 -31.53 -7.53 4.02
N TYR A 378 -31.14 -6.95 5.17
CA TYR A 378 -29.85 -7.24 5.80
C TYR A 378 -29.90 -7.15 7.32
N CYS A 379 -28.95 -7.84 7.96
CA CYS A 379 -28.67 -7.74 9.38
C CYS A 379 -27.17 -7.52 9.60
N ILE A 380 -26.79 -6.56 10.44
CA ILE A 380 -25.38 -6.23 10.74
C ILE A 380 -25.00 -6.79 12.10
N VAL A 381 -23.93 -7.56 12.16
CA VAL A 381 -23.26 -7.99 13.40
C VAL A 381 -22.14 -7.00 13.71
N GLU A 382 -22.21 -6.32 14.86
CA GLU A 382 -21.18 -5.37 15.29
C GLU A 382 -20.93 -5.52 16.80
N LYS A 383 -19.63 -5.59 17.18
CA LYS A 383 -19.24 -5.74 18.58
C LYS A 383 -19.15 -4.43 19.35
N ARG A 384 -19.07 -3.30 18.67
CA ARG A 384 -18.93 -1.97 19.26
C ARG A 384 -20.28 -1.28 19.34
N PRO A 385 -20.84 -1.09 20.53
CA PRO A 385 -22.19 -0.53 20.71
C PRO A 385 -22.31 0.90 20.16
N GLU A 386 -21.24 1.68 20.17
CA GLU A 386 -21.21 3.05 19.64
C GLU A 386 -21.42 3.14 18.13
N LEU A 387 -21.27 2.05 17.40
CA LEU A 387 -21.51 2.00 15.95
C LEU A 387 -22.93 1.59 15.56
N ILE A 388 -23.74 1.16 16.52
CA ILE A 388 -25.13 0.75 16.29
C ILE A 388 -25.99 2.01 16.10
N LYS A 389 -26.56 2.16 14.90
CA LYS A 389 -27.44 3.29 14.57
C LYS A 389 -28.91 2.93 14.59
N ASP A 390 -29.26 1.72 14.17
CA ASP A 390 -30.62 1.20 14.10
C ASP A 390 -30.69 -0.19 14.74
N PRO A 391 -31.16 -0.32 15.98
CA PRO A 391 -31.20 -1.61 16.67
C PRO A 391 -32.00 -2.69 15.93
N ALA A 392 -32.94 -2.33 15.06
CA ALA A 392 -33.73 -3.29 14.30
C ALA A 392 -32.93 -4.02 13.21
N LYS A 393 -31.80 -3.41 12.76
CA LYS A 393 -30.94 -3.94 11.72
C LYS A 393 -29.58 -4.43 12.25
N TYR A 394 -29.37 -4.36 13.57
CA TYR A 394 -28.09 -4.72 14.18
C TYR A 394 -28.27 -5.79 15.26
N VAL A 395 -27.33 -6.72 15.29
CA VAL A 395 -27.09 -7.63 16.41
C VAL A 395 -25.78 -7.21 17.07
N LEU A 396 -25.85 -6.82 18.35
CA LEU A 396 -24.68 -6.48 19.15
C LEU A 396 -23.97 -7.75 19.61
N GLY A 397 -22.73 -7.94 19.19
CA GLY A 397 -21.92 -9.05 19.64
C GLY A 397 -20.72 -9.33 18.74
N ASP A 398 -19.93 -10.32 19.14
CA ASP A 398 -18.79 -10.77 18.37
C ASP A 398 -19.23 -11.74 17.27
N GLY A 399 -18.86 -11.46 16.03
CA GLY A 399 -19.12 -12.34 14.89
C GLY A 399 -18.45 -13.73 14.96
N ALA A 400 -17.54 -13.93 15.90
CA ALA A 400 -16.97 -15.22 16.21
C ALA A 400 -17.82 -16.09 17.18
N ASN A 401 -18.97 -15.56 17.65
CA ASN A 401 -19.88 -16.26 18.53
C ASN A 401 -21.09 -16.80 17.73
N PHE A 402 -21.37 -18.11 17.90
CA PHE A 402 -22.50 -18.76 17.22
C PHE A 402 -23.85 -18.15 17.55
N ASP A 403 -24.14 -17.88 18.84
CA ASP A 403 -25.44 -17.35 19.25
C ASP A 403 -25.72 -15.97 18.64
N VAL A 404 -24.68 -15.16 18.47
CA VAL A 404 -24.75 -13.84 17.82
C VAL A 404 -25.03 -13.99 16.32
N LEU A 405 -24.35 -14.91 15.64
CA LEU A 405 -24.55 -15.19 14.23
C LEU A 405 -25.92 -15.85 13.97
N ASP A 406 -26.38 -16.72 14.86
CA ASP A 406 -27.70 -17.35 14.75
C ASP A 406 -28.82 -16.32 14.93
N GLN A 407 -28.67 -15.42 15.90
CA GLN A 407 -29.59 -14.27 16.08
C GLN A 407 -29.61 -13.36 14.84
N ALA A 408 -28.46 -13.20 14.15
CA ALA A 408 -28.38 -12.45 12.90
C ALA A 408 -28.99 -13.21 11.69
N GLY A 409 -29.34 -14.48 11.86
CA GLY A 409 -29.98 -15.32 10.84
C GLY A 409 -29.01 -16.06 9.92
N ILE A 410 -27.75 -16.32 10.31
CA ILE A 410 -26.75 -16.98 9.47
C ILE A 410 -27.22 -18.34 8.94
N MET A 411 -28.01 -19.08 9.72
CA MET A 411 -28.48 -20.39 9.34
C MET A 411 -29.42 -20.40 8.13
N LYS A 412 -30.03 -19.26 7.81
CA LYS A 412 -30.93 -19.08 6.65
C LYS A 412 -30.38 -18.07 5.64
N ALA A 413 -29.36 -17.31 6.00
CA ALA A 413 -28.80 -16.28 5.15
C ALA A 413 -28.32 -16.86 3.81
N PRO A 414 -28.67 -16.24 2.68
CA PRO A 414 -28.16 -16.64 1.37
C PRO A 414 -26.70 -16.20 1.18
N VAL A 415 -26.32 -15.07 1.79
CA VAL A 415 -25.00 -14.45 1.66
C VAL A 415 -24.52 -13.95 3.01
N VAL A 416 -23.24 -14.14 3.28
CA VAL A 416 -22.51 -13.52 4.40
C VAL A 416 -21.46 -12.57 3.83
N ILE A 417 -21.45 -11.31 4.29
CA ILE A 417 -20.47 -10.31 3.87
C ILE A 417 -19.58 -9.94 5.06
N ILE A 418 -18.29 -10.21 4.97
CA ILE A 418 -17.31 -9.95 6.02
C ILE A 418 -16.56 -8.64 5.69
N THR A 419 -16.72 -7.60 6.53
CA THR A 419 -16.23 -6.24 6.26
C THR A 419 -15.39 -5.66 7.39
N THR A 420 -14.84 -6.49 8.29
CA THR A 420 -14.00 -5.97 9.37
C THR A 420 -12.71 -5.32 8.83
N SER A 421 -12.08 -4.46 9.62
CA SER A 421 -10.84 -3.79 9.21
C SER A 421 -9.58 -4.60 9.49
N ASP A 422 -9.70 -5.82 9.96
CA ASP A 422 -8.61 -6.72 10.32
C ASP A 422 -8.65 -7.96 9.41
N ASP A 423 -7.62 -8.16 8.62
CA ASP A 423 -7.56 -9.28 7.68
C ASP A 423 -7.44 -10.64 8.37
N ASP A 424 -6.76 -10.70 9.53
CA ASP A 424 -6.66 -11.95 10.29
C ASP A 424 -8.04 -12.36 10.85
N MET A 425 -8.81 -11.38 11.32
CA MET A 425 -10.20 -11.58 11.73
C MET A 425 -11.07 -11.97 10.53
N ASN A 426 -10.87 -11.37 9.36
CA ASN A 426 -11.63 -11.71 8.15
C ASN A 426 -11.36 -13.17 7.71
N ILE A 427 -10.09 -13.61 7.78
CA ILE A 427 -9.71 -15.01 7.52
C ILE A 427 -10.38 -15.95 8.52
N TYR A 428 -10.30 -15.64 9.82
CA TYR A 428 -10.93 -16.43 10.87
C TYR A 428 -12.46 -16.56 10.67
N LEU A 429 -13.15 -15.44 10.46
CA LEU A 429 -14.60 -15.41 10.24
C LEU A 429 -15.00 -16.16 8.96
N THR A 430 -14.18 -16.08 7.91
CA THR A 430 -14.42 -16.84 6.67
C THR A 430 -14.39 -18.35 6.93
N ILE A 431 -13.38 -18.84 7.65
CA ILE A 431 -13.29 -20.26 8.05
C ILE A 431 -14.50 -20.65 8.89
N TYR A 432 -14.82 -19.82 9.88
CA TYR A 432 -15.92 -20.10 10.81
C TYR A 432 -17.28 -20.12 10.12
N CYS A 433 -17.60 -19.12 9.31
CA CYS A 433 -18.85 -19.10 8.55
C CYS A 433 -18.95 -20.28 7.56
N ARG A 434 -17.85 -20.64 6.90
CA ARG A 434 -17.80 -21.78 5.99
C ARG A 434 -18.00 -23.12 6.72
N GLN A 435 -17.50 -23.23 7.95
CA GLN A 435 -17.73 -24.41 8.79
C GLN A 435 -19.21 -24.52 9.24
N LEU A 436 -19.83 -23.41 9.62
CA LEU A 436 -21.23 -23.36 10.02
C LEU A 436 -22.18 -23.60 8.85
N ARG A 437 -21.87 -23.03 7.69
CA ARG A 437 -22.67 -23.10 6.47
C ARG A 437 -21.77 -23.38 5.26
N PRO A 438 -21.56 -24.65 4.91
CA PRO A 438 -20.74 -25.05 3.77
C PRO A 438 -21.25 -24.53 2.41
N ASP A 439 -22.54 -24.24 2.32
CA ASP A 439 -23.29 -23.82 1.13
C ASP A 439 -23.43 -22.29 0.98
N VAL A 440 -23.28 -21.51 2.06
CA VAL A 440 -23.50 -20.07 2.03
C VAL A 440 -22.48 -19.36 1.14
N GLU A 441 -22.91 -18.35 0.42
CA GLU A 441 -21.99 -17.48 -0.32
C GLU A 441 -21.29 -16.51 0.65
N ILE A 442 -19.94 -16.46 0.58
CA ILE A 442 -19.12 -15.62 1.45
C ILE A 442 -18.40 -14.58 0.60
N LEU A 443 -18.78 -13.32 0.78
CA LEU A 443 -18.10 -12.17 0.23
C LEU A 443 -17.23 -11.56 1.31
N CYS A 444 -15.96 -11.27 1.00
CA CYS A 444 -15.02 -10.81 2.01
C CYS A 444 -14.25 -9.57 1.56
N ARG A 445 -13.99 -8.67 2.51
CA ARG A 445 -13.03 -7.59 2.38
C ARG A 445 -11.63 -8.09 2.69
N SER A 446 -10.65 -7.64 1.91
CA SER A 446 -9.23 -7.66 2.29
C SER A 446 -8.69 -6.23 2.34
N ASN A 447 -7.84 -5.93 3.31
CA ASN A 447 -7.13 -4.65 3.35
C ASN A 447 -5.86 -4.69 2.48
N LEU A 448 -5.18 -5.84 2.47
CA LEU A 448 -3.92 -6.03 1.79
C LEU A 448 -4.06 -7.04 0.66
N GLU A 449 -3.55 -6.70 -0.51
CA GLU A 449 -3.57 -7.54 -1.71
C GLU A 449 -3.07 -8.97 -1.44
N ARG A 450 -1.99 -9.11 -0.67
CA ARG A 450 -1.37 -10.40 -0.35
C ARG A 450 -2.32 -11.39 0.37
N ASN A 451 -3.38 -10.91 1.01
CA ASN A 451 -4.30 -11.74 1.78
C ASN A 451 -5.48 -12.26 0.94
N VAL A 452 -5.68 -11.74 -0.27
CA VAL A 452 -6.76 -12.14 -1.19
C VAL A 452 -6.72 -13.64 -1.48
N ALA A 453 -5.56 -14.16 -1.91
CA ALA A 453 -5.40 -15.59 -2.20
C ALA A 453 -5.64 -16.49 -0.97
N THR A 454 -5.27 -16.00 0.23
CA THR A 454 -5.52 -16.73 1.48
C THR A 454 -7.01 -16.80 1.79
N LEU A 455 -7.75 -15.68 1.66
CA LEU A 455 -9.19 -15.64 1.89
C LEU A 455 -9.95 -16.56 0.94
N HIS A 456 -9.59 -16.61 -0.35
CA HIS A 456 -10.17 -17.58 -1.28
C HIS A 456 -9.87 -19.03 -0.88
N ARG A 457 -8.63 -19.32 -0.50
CA ARG A 457 -8.23 -20.68 -0.10
C ARG A 457 -8.98 -21.18 1.13
N VAL A 458 -9.30 -20.30 2.08
CA VAL A 458 -10.04 -20.67 3.30
C VAL A 458 -11.55 -20.67 3.12
N GLY A 459 -12.06 -20.29 1.94
CA GLY A 459 -13.47 -20.50 1.61
C GLY A 459 -14.28 -19.25 1.25
N ALA A 460 -13.68 -18.07 1.09
CA ALA A 460 -14.38 -16.94 0.51
C ALA A 460 -14.67 -17.21 -0.98
N ASP A 461 -15.91 -17.03 -1.40
CA ASP A 461 -16.30 -17.16 -2.80
C ASP A 461 -15.86 -15.94 -3.60
N PHE A 462 -15.87 -14.77 -2.96
CA PHE A 462 -15.41 -13.54 -3.55
C PHE A 462 -14.68 -12.65 -2.52
N VAL A 463 -13.60 -12.01 -2.95
CA VAL A 463 -12.78 -11.12 -2.12
C VAL A 463 -12.54 -9.81 -2.85
N LEU A 464 -12.81 -8.69 -2.20
CA LEU A 464 -12.43 -7.35 -2.67
C LEU A 464 -11.25 -6.81 -1.85
N SER A 465 -10.21 -6.35 -2.54
CA SER A 465 -9.05 -5.73 -1.90
C SER A 465 -9.19 -4.21 -1.85
N TYR A 466 -9.15 -3.66 -0.64
CA TYR A 466 -9.16 -2.21 -0.41
C TYR A 466 -7.96 -1.52 -1.08
N ALA A 467 -6.79 -2.16 -0.97
CA ALA A 467 -5.57 -1.67 -1.59
C ALA A 467 -5.67 -1.63 -3.11
N SER A 468 -6.21 -2.69 -3.73
CA SER A 468 -6.34 -2.78 -5.19
C SER A 468 -7.38 -1.83 -5.75
N ILE A 469 -8.54 -1.67 -5.09
CA ILE A 469 -9.55 -0.70 -5.53
C ILE A 469 -8.94 0.69 -5.63
N GLY A 470 -8.23 1.13 -4.57
CA GLY A 470 -7.60 2.44 -4.56
C GLY A 470 -6.52 2.58 -5.63
N ALA A 471 -5.59 1.64 -5.69
CA ALA A 471 -4.49 1.65 -6.66
C ALA A 471 -4.99 1.62 -8.11
N ASN A 472 -5.96 0.75 -8.43
CA ASN A 472 -6.54 0.64 -9.77
C ASN A 472 -7.24 1.93 -10.18
N THR A 473 -8.02 2.53 -9.28
CA THR A 473 -8.69 3.81 -9.56
C THR A 473 -7.68 4.92 -9.86
N MET A 474 -6.59 5.00 -9.07
CA MET A 474 -5.53 5.98 -9.29
C MET A 474 -4.79 5.76 -10.63
N ILE A 475 -4.51 4.51 -10.98
CA ILE A 475 -3.92 4.17 -12.28
C ILE A 475 -4.85 4.57 -13.43
N ASN A 476 -6.14 4.28 -13.32
CA ASN A 476 -7.13 4.64 -14.34
C ASN A 476 -7.22 6.17 -14.54
N LEU A 477 -7.05 6.96 -13.47
CA LEU A 477 -7.02 8.42 -13.53
C LEU A 477 -5.76 8.98 -14.22
N LEU A 478 -4.65 8.26 -14.26
CA LEU A 478 -3.45 8.70 -14.96
C LEU A 478 -3.67 8.84 -16.48
N GLY A 479 -4.62 8.13 -17.08
CA GLY A 479 -5.12 8.31 -18.44
C GLY A 479 -4.10 8.16 -19.58
N ARG A 480 -2.81 8.02 -19.27
CA ARG A 480 -1.69 7.91 -20.23
C ARG A 480 -1.21 6.48 -20.44
N MET A 481 -1.66 5.58 -19.59
CA MET A 481 -1.42 4.16 -19.76
C MET A 481 -2.48 3.61 -20.70
N ASN A 482 -2.10 2.73 -21.60
CA ASN A 482 -3.03 2.04 -22.51
C ASN A 482 -3.97 1.08 -21.75
N ILE A 483 -4.24 1.37 -20.48
CA ILE A 483 -5.11 0.61 -19.60
C ILE A 483 -6.48 1.26 -19.63
N LEU A 484 -7.45 0.50 -20.05
CA LEU A 484 -8.84 0.94 -20.11
C LEU A 484 -9.55 0.71 -18.79
N MET A 485 -9.20 -0.37 -18.11
CA MET A 485 -9.76 -0.72 -16.81
C MET A 485 -8.88 -1.74 -16.08
N MET A 486 -8.70 -1.54 -14.78
CA MET A 486 -8.18 -2.54 -13.86
C MET A 486 -9.25 -2.94 -12.85
N THR A 487 -9.44 -4.22 -12.70
CA THR A 487 -10.21 -4.81 -11.60
C THR A 487 -9.34 -5.79 -10.83
N GLU A 488 -9.86 -6.43 -9.81
CA GLU A 488 -9.12 -7.44 -9.08
C GLU A 488 -8.78 -8.62 -9.99
N GLY A 489 -7.47 -8.82 -10.23
CA GLY A 489 -6.95 -9.95 -11.01
C GLY A 489 -7.27 -9.92 -12.50
N LEU A 490 -7.79 -8.80 -13.03
CA LEU A 490 -8.16 -8.66 -14.44
C LEU A 490 -7.85 -7.26 -14.95
N ASP A 491 -7.01 -7.18 -15.96
CA ASP A 491 -6.66 -5.94 -16.63
C ASP A 491 -7.24 -5.93 -18.05
N ILE A 492 -7.88 -4.81 -18.40
CA ILE A 492 -8.35 -4.53 -19.77
C ILE A 492 -7.50 -3.38 -20.28
N PHE A 493 -6.76 -3.67 -21.32
CA PHE A 493 -5.79 -2.73 -21.85
C PHE A 493 -5.88 -2.64 -23.38
N GLN A 494 -5.42 -1.51 -23.90
CA GLN A 494 -5.40 -1.21 -25.31
C GLN A 494 -3.95 -1.13 -25.78
N VAL A 495 -3.66 -1.73 -26.93
CA VAL A 495 -2.33 -1.65 -27.56
C VAL A 495 -2.46 -1.29 -29.03
N ASP A 496 -1.51 -0.53 -29.53
CA ASP A 496 -1.39 -0.30 -30.95
C ASP A 496 -1.16 -1.63 -31.67
N MET A 497 -1.66 -1.74 -32.92
CA MET A 497 -1.57 -2.98 -33.67
C MET A 497 -0.13 -3.46 -33.82
N PRO A 498 0.26 -4.60 -33.23
CA PRO A 498 1.60 -5.12 -33.39
C PRO A 498 1.88 -5.47 -34.85
N PRO A 499 3.04 -5.07 -35.43
CA PRO A 499 3.35 -5.34 -36.84
C PRO A 499 3.25 -6.83 -37.23
N LYS A 500 3.52 -7.73 -36.27
CA LYS A 500 3.46 -9.19 -36.46
C LYS A 500 2.03 -9.73 -36.67
N PHE A 501 1.00 -8.94 -36.36
CA PHE A 501 -0.41 -9.34 -36.44
C PHE A 501 -1.10 -8.86 -37.72
N ILE A 502 -0.55 -7.87 -38.37
CA ILE A 502 -1.14 -7.26 -39.57
C ILE A 502 -1.36 -8.33 -40.65
N GLY A 503 -2.60 -8.42 -41.16
CA GLY A 503 -3.00 -9.36 -42.21
C GLY A 503 -3.23 -10.82 -41.71
N LYS A 504 -3.03 -11.08 -40.43
CA LYS A 504 -3.36 -12.40 -39.83
C LYS A 504 -4.67 -12.33 -39.05
N SER A 505 -5.36 -13.45 -38.93
CA SER A 505 -6.52 -13.54 -38.06
C SER A 505 -6.11 -13.64 -36.58
N VAL A 506 -7.03 -13.34 -35.67
CA VAL A 506 -6.80 -13.51 -34.21
C VAL A 506 -6.44 -14.97 -33.89
N THR A 507 -7.09 -15.91 -34.58
CA THR A 507 -6.83 -17.35 -34.44
C THR A 507 -5.41 -17.72 -34.85
N GLU A 508 -4.91 -17.17 -35.99
CA GLU A 508 -3.54 -17.44 -36.45
C GLU A 508 -2.46 -16.80 -35.57
N CYS A 509 -2.77 -15.69 -34.88
CA CYS A 509 -1.86 -15.03 -33.95
C CYS A 509 -1.63 -15.86 -32.69
N ASP A 510 -2.58 -16.73 -32.31
CA ASP A 510 -2.52 -17.63 -31.14
C ASP A 510 -2.15 -16.88 -29.84
N ILE A 511 -2.76 -15.67 -29.67
CA ILE A 511 -2.44 -14.72 -28.60
C ILE A 511 -2.74 -15.34 -27.24
N GLN A 512 -3.91 -15.95 -27.11
CA GLN A 512 -4.37 -16.55 -25.85
C GLN A 512 -3.40 -17.61 -25.34
N ARG A 513 -2.97 -18.53 -26.20
CA ARG A 513 -2.07 -19.62 -25.81
C ARG A 513 -0.67 -19.13 -25.45
N LYS A 514 -0.17 -18.07 -26.17
CA LYS A 514 1.18 -17.54 -25.96
C LYS A 514 1.29 -16.63 -24.75
N THR A 515 0.23 -15.88 -24.45
CA THR A 515 0.29 -14.81 -23.43
C THR A 515 -0.70 -14.97 -22.30
N GLY A 516 -1.81 -15.70 -22.52
CA GLY A 516 -2.95 -15.77 -21.60
C GLY A 516 -3.95 -14.62 -21.78
N CYS A 517 -3.71 -13.69 -22.73
CA CYS A 517 -4.63 -12.59 -23.04
C CYS A 517 -5.65 -13.00 -24.09
N THR A 518 -6.88 -12.52 -23.95
CA THR A 518 -7.95 -12.68 -24.96
C THR A 518 -8.20 -11.34 -25.64
N VAL A 519 -8.34 -11.33 -26.96
CA VAL A 519 -8.73 -10.14 -27.74
C VAL A 519 -10.24 -9.94 -27.60
N VAL A 520 -10.63 -8.75 -27.16
CA VAL A 520 -12.04 -8.38 -26.91
C VAL A 520 -12.62 -7.65 -28.11
N ALA A 521 -11.92 -6.64 -28.60
CA ALA A 521 -12.39 -5.78 -29.67
C ALA A 521 -11.21 -5.10 -30.39
N LEU A 522 -11.53 -4.49 -31.53
CA LEU A 522 -10.66 -3.58 -32.26
C LEU A 522 -11.25 -2.17 -32.17
N HIS A 523 -10.44 -1.21 -31.77
CA HIS A 523 -10.77 0.21 -31.80
C HIS A 523 -10.15 0.85 -33.04
N MET A 524 -11.00 1.42 -33.91
CA MET A 524 -10.61 2.14 -35.14
C MET A 524 -10.69 3.65 -34.89
N GLU A 525 -9.88 4.47 -35.59
CA GLU A 525 -9.86 5.92 -35.43
C GLU A 525 -11.21 6.61 -35.73
N ASP A 526 -12.06 5.99 -36.54
CA ASP A 526 -13.41 6.48 -36.89
C ASP A 526 -14.48 6.22 -35.80
N GLN A 527 -14.09 6.02 -34.56
CA GLN A 527 -14.96 5.80 -33.36
C GLN A 527 -15.80 4.51 -33.37
N LYS A 528 -15.61 3.61 -34.31
CA LYS A 528 -16.33 2.33 -34.30
C LYS A 528 -15.47 1.26 -33.64
N GLN A 529 -15.92 0.84 -32.45
CA GLN A 529 -15.44 -0.41 -31.85
C GLN A 529 -16.10 -1.57 -32.59
N VAL A 530 -15.28 -2.39 -33.25
CA VAL A 530 -15.77 -3.57 -33.96
C VAL A 530 -15.48 -4.81 -33.14
N MET A 531 -16.54 -5.52 -32.77
CA MET A 531 -16.40 -6.89 -32.25
C MET A 531 -15.73 -7.74 -33.32
N LEU A 532 -14.56 -8.28 -33.03
CA LEU A 532 -13.78 -9.04 -34.02
C LEU A 532 -14.42 -10.40 -34.33
N ASP A 533 -14.57 -10.73 -35.59
CA ASP A 533 -14.64 -12.11 -36.00
C ASP A 533 -13.22 -12.70 -35.92
N PRO A 534 -13.00 -13.76 -35.11
CA PRO A 534 -11.67 -14.33 -34.90
C PRO A 534 -10.95 -14.80 -36.15
N ASN A 535 -11.68 -14.99 -37.25
CA ASN A 535 -11.19 -15.53 -38.52
C ASN A 535 -10.86 -14.44 -39.57
N LEU A 536 -11.25 -13.19 -39.31
CA LEU A 536 -10.94 -12.09 -40.21
C LEU A 536 -9.52 -11.55 -40.01
N PRO A 537 -8.83 -11.11 -41.10
CA PRO A 537 -7.49 -10.56 -40.99
C PRO A 537 -7.50 -9.22 -40.26
N LEU A 538 -6.56 -9.04 -39.35
CA LEU A 538 -6.38 -7.81 -38.60
C LEU A 538 -5.86 -6.69 -39.50
N PRO A 539 -6.46 -5.49 -39.46
CA PRO A 539 -6.04 -4.36 -40.29
C PRO A 539 -4.69 -3.79 -39.82
N LYS A 540 -4.10 -2.93 -40.67
CA LYS A 540 -2.85 -2.25 -40.31
C LYS A 540 -3.06 -1.16 -39.27
N ASP A 541 -4.18 -0.46 -39.34
CA ASP A 541 -4.51 0.68 -38.50
C ASP A 541 -5.55 0.25 -37.44
N GLY A 542 -5.41 0.74 -36.24
CA GLY A 542 -6.30 0.43 -35.10
C GLY A 542 -5.57 -0.06 -33.86
N ARG A 543 -6.31 -0.13 -32.77
CA ARG A 543 -5.81 -0.59 -31.48
C ARG A 543 -6.56 -1.82 -31.03
N LEU A 544 -5.83 -2.81 -30.55
CA LEU A 544 -6.43 -4.01 -29.97
C LEU A 544 -6.83 -3.75 -28.52
N ILE A 545 -8.04 -4.12 -28.15
CA ILE A 545 -8.49 -4.19 -26.76
C ILE A 545 -8.33 -5.63 -26.30
N LEU A 546 -7.52 -5.81 -25.28
CA LEU A 546 -7.19 -7.11 -24.71
C LEU A 546 -7.65 -7.19 -23.25
N ILE A 547 -7.93 -8.41 -22.82
CA ILE A 547 -8.26 -8.75 -21.44
C ILE A 547 -7.36 -9.89 -20.97
N GLY A 548 -6.86 -9.80 -19.74
CA GLY A 548 -6.02 -10.85 -19.16
C GLY A 548 -5.72 -10.59 -17.69
N SER A 549 -5.06 -11.55 -17.02
CA SER A 549 -4.51 -11.29 -15.70
C SER A 549 -3.32 -10.32 -15.81
N PRO A 550 -2.89 -9.65 -14.72
CA PRO A 550 -1.71 -8.80 -14.72
C PRO A 550 -0.45 -9.48 -15.26
N GLU A 551 -0.28 -10.77 -14.98
CA GLU A 551 0.85 -11.56 -15.49
C GLU A 551 0.71 -11.86 -16.98
N ALA A 552 -0.52 -12.06 -17.48
CA ALA A 552 -0.79 -12.26 -18.89
C ALA A 552 -0.53 -10.99 -19.69
N GLU A 553 -0.95 -9.83 -19.18
CA GLU A 553 -0.64 -8.52 -19.76
C GLU A 553 0.87 -8.30 -19.86
N GLN A 554 1.60 -8.51 -18.78
CA GLN A 554 3.05 -8.34 -18.77
C GLN A 554 3.75 -9.27 -19.78
N ARG A 555 3.29 -10.53 -19.90
CA ARG A 555 3.79 -11.46 -20.94
C ARG A 555 3.49 -10.94 -22.34
N PHE A 556 2.29 -10.40 -22.57
CA PHE A 556 1.92 -9.83 -23.86
C PHE A 556 2.84 -8.67 -24.24
N LEU A 557 2.96 -7.67 -23.35
CA LEU A 557 3.79 -6.49 -23.57
C LEU A 557 5.27 -6.86 -23.83
N THR A 558 5.79 -7.84 -23.09
CA THR A 558 7.16 -8.31 -23.27
C THR A 558 7.35 -9.07 -24.60
N THR A 559 6.38 -9.91 -24.99
CA THR A 559 6.48 -10.78 -26.18
C THR A 559 6.36 -9.98 -27.49
N TYR A 560 5.54 -8.95 -27.50
CA TYR A 560 5.22 -8.20 -28.72
C TYR A 560 5.81 -6.79 -28.77
N GLY A 561 6.50 -6.35 -27.71
CA GLY A 561 7.22 -5.08 -27.66
C GLY A 561 6.32 -3.85 -27.72
N CYS A 562 5.05 -3.99 -27.33
CA CYS A 562 4.11 -2.90 -27.20
C CYS A 562 4.44 -2.10 -25.93
N ARG A 563 4.90 -0.86 -26.07
CA ARG A 563 5.12 0.09 -24.99
C ARG A 563 4.11 1.21 -25.04
#